data_58064329375d677ef998281d94fea561
#
_entry.id   58064329375d677ef998281d94fea561
#
_cell.length_a   1.000
_cell.length_b   1.000
_cell.length_c   1.000
_cell.angle_alpha   90.00
_cell.angle_beta   90.00
_cell.angle_gamma   90.00
#
_symmetry.space_group_name_H-M   'P 1'
#
loop_
_entity.id
_entity.type
_entity.pdbx_description
1 polymer ?
#
loop_
_entity_poly.entity_id
_entity_poly.type
_entity_poly.pdbx_seq_one_letter_code
_entity_poly.pdbx_strand_id
1 'polypeptide(L)'
;MPLRIIREDLTKIKCDAIVNPTNVNLVPGGGIDAAVHVAAGPDLFTACQRLGGLEVGQVKMTPAYNLPCKHIFHTVGPWWEGGHKNEKEKLQECYRNSLLLAESLKLKSLALPLISSEIGRAHV
;
A
#
# COMPACT_ATOMS: atom_id res chain seq x y z
N MET A 1 0.10 18.66 -3.01
CA MET A 1 -0.80 17.92 -2.11
C MET A 1 -0.46 18.25 -0.67
N PRO A 2 -1.36 18.86 0.11
CA PRO A 2 -1.07 19.12 1.51
C PRO A 2 -0.98 17.80 2.30
N LEU A 3 -0.07 17.74 3.25
CA LEU A 3 0.12 16.59 4.11
C LEU A 3 -0.71 16.78 5.39
N ARG A 4 -1.50 15.76 5.72
CA ARG A 4 -2.24 15.69 6.98
C ARG A 4 -1.94 14.37 7.66
N ILE A 5 -1.65 14.43 8.95
CA ILE A 5 -1.46 13.23 9.76
C ILE A 5 -2.75 12.98 10.53
N ILE A 6 -3.38 11.84 10.25
CA ILE A 6 -4.65 11.47 10.87
C ILE A 6 -4.54 10.06 11.46
N ARG A 7 -5.39 9.77 12.44
CA ARG A 7 -5.51 8.43 13.04
C ARG A 7 -6.85 7.85 12.62
N GLU A 8 -6.87 7.25 11.44
CA GLU A 8 -8.06 6.60 10.92
C GLU A 8 -7.73 5.24 10.35
N ASP A 9 -8.73 4.37 10.36
CA ASP A 9 -8.65 3.09 9.68
C ASP A 9 -8.55 3.35 8.18
N LEU A 10 -7.50 2.84 7.54
CA LEU A 10 -7.24 3.04 6.13
C LEU A 10 -8.42 2.58 5.25
N THR A 11 -9.16 1.57 5.71
CA THR A 11 -10.32 1.03 4.97
C THR A 11 -11.56 1.91 5.06
N LYS A 12 -11.54 2.97 5.86
CA LYS A 12 -12.68 3.86 6.08
C LYS A 12 -12.45 5.27 5.56
N ILE A 13 -11.29 5.55 5.00
CA ILE A 13 -10.95 6.89 4.53
C ILE A 13 -11.54 7.13 3.14
N LYS A 14 -12.32 8.21 3.01
CA LYS A 14 -12.78 8.69 1.71
C LYS A 14 -11.69 9.50 1.06
N CYS A 15 -11.10 8.97 0.01
CA CYS A 15 -10.02 9.62 -0.72
C CYS A 15 -9.93 9.05 -2.14
N ASP A 16 -9.04 9.59 -2.94
CA ASP A 16 -8.89 9.09 -4.31
C ASP A 16 -8.17 7.74 -4.35
N ALA A 17 -7.15 7.56 -3.53
CA ALA A 17 -6.44 6.28 -3.44
C ALA A 17 -5.90 6.04 -2.04
N ILE A 18 -5.77 4.77 -1.69
CA ILE A 18 -5.04 4.34 -0.50
C ILE A 18 -3.83 3.52 -0.96
N VAL A 19 -2.77 3.53 -0.16
CA VAL A 19 -1.61 2.67 -0.39
C VAL A 19 -1.74 1.45 0.52
N ASN A 20 -1.73 0.27 -0.07
CA ASN A 20 -1.83 -1.00 0.63
C ASN A 20 -0.47 -1.71 0.65
N PRO A 21 0.18 -1.81 1.83
CA PRO A 21 1.40 -2.59 1.94
C PRO A 21 1.08 -4.08 1.86
N THR A 22 1.67 -4.76 0.90
CA THR A 22 1.38 -6.17 0.61
C THR A 22 2.68 -6.96 0.42
N ASN A 23 2.59 -8.14 -0.15
CA ASN A 23 3.73 -9.02 -0.43
C ASN A 23 3.92 -9.21 -1.94
N VAL A 24 5.04 -9.82 -2.31
CA VAL A 24 5.43 -9.97 -3.71
C VAL A 24 4.46 -10.81 -4.54
N ASN A 25 3.68 -11.67 -3.90
CA ASN A 25 2.70 -12.53 -4.58
C ASN A 25 1.32 -11.91 -4.63
N LEU A 26 1.11 -10.76 -3.99
CA LEU A 26 -0.18 -10.06 -3.94
C LEU A 26 -1.30 -10.95 -3.37
N VAL A 27 -0.96 -11.83 -2.45
CA VAL A 27 -1.95 -12.64 -1.72
C VAL A 27 -2.26 -11.97 -0.40
N PRO A 28 -3.50 -12.09 0.12
CA PRO A 28 -3.83 -11.48 1.40
C PRO A 28 -2.90 -11.92 2.52
N GLY A 29 -2.21 -10.94 3.12
CA GLY A 29 -1.34 -11.16 4.27
C GLY A 29 -2.03 -10.78 5.56
N GLY A 30 -1.24 -10.40 6.57
CA GLY A 30 -1.76 -9.92 7.85
C GLY A 30 -1.96 -8.40 7.87
N GLY A 31 -2.39 -7.89 9.02
CA GLY A 31 -2.47 -6.46 9.29
C GLY A 31 -3.35 -5.68 8.30
N ILE A 32 -2.80 -4.61 7.77
CA ILE A 32 -3.51 -3.71 6.86
C ILE A 32 -3.98 -4.43 5.59
N ASP A 33 -3.13 -5.28 5.01
CA ASP A 33 -3.44 -6.02 3.79
C ASP A 33 -4.69 -6.90 3.99
N ALA A 34 -4.75 -7.64 5.10
CA ALA A 34 -5.92 -8.45 5.43
C ALA A 34 -7.17 -7.57 5.56
N ALA A 35 -7.08 -6.46 6.26
CA ALA A 35 -8.21 -5.55 6.45
C ALA A 35 -8.70 -4.96 5.13
N VAL A 36 -7.78 -4.60 4.24
CA VAL A 36 -8.11 -4.06 2.91
C VAL A 36 -8.86 -5.11 2.09
N HIS A 37 -8.39 -6.36 2.07
CA HIS A 37 -9.06 -7.42 1.33
C HIS A 37 -10.45 -7.75 1.86
N VAL A 38 -10.62 -7.77 3.18
CA VAL A 38 -11.94 -8.00 3.80
C VAL A 38 -12.90 -6.87 3.42
N ALA A 39 -12.46 -5.63 3.54
CA ALA A 39 -13.31 -4.47 3.28
C ALA A 39 -13.63 -4.28 1.80
N ALA A 40 -12.69 -4.56 0.91
CA ALA A 40 -12.88 -4.42 -0.54
C ALA A 40 -13.77 -5.52 -1.12
N GLY A 41 -13.76 -6.70 -0.51
CA GLY A 41 -14.51 -7.85 -1.01
C GLY A 41 -13.67 -8.75 -1.92
N PRO A 42 -14.26 -9.89 -2.36
CA PRO A 42 -13.50 -10.96 -3.05
C PRO A 42 -12.96 -10.56 -4.43
N ASP A 43 -13.55 -9.58 -5.09
CA ASP A 43 -13.10 -9.18 -6.42
C ASP A 43 -11.69 -8.58 -6.41
N LEU A 44 -11.25 -8.04 -5.28
CA LEU A 44 -9.91 -7.50 -5.16
C LEU A 44 -8.86 -8.59 -5.32
N PHE A 45 -9.07 -9.75 -4.73
CA PHE A 45 -8.12 -10.87 -4.86
C PHE A 45 -7.91 -11.24 -6.35
N THR A 46 -8.99 -11.34 -7.10
CA THR A 46 -8.92 -11.65 -8.53
C THR A 46 -8.13 -10.58 -9.29
N ALA A 47 -8.40 -9.31 -9.00
CA ALA A 47 -7.68 -8.21 -9.65
C ALA A 47 -6.19 -8.25 -9.31
N CYS A 48 -5.83 -8.53 -8.06
CA CYS A 48 -4.44 -8.65 -7.64
C CYS A 48 -3.71 -9.79 -8.37
N GLN A 49 -4.36 -10.93 -8.53
CA GLN A 49 -3.74 -12.05 -9.23
C GLN A 49 -3.45 -11.74 -10.69
N ARG A 50 -4.27 -10.91 -11.33
CA ARG A 50 -4.04 -10.48 -12.72
C ARG A 50 -2.84 -9.56 -12.86
N LEU A 51 -2.37 -8.94 -11.77
CA LEU A 51 -1.19 -8.08 -11.82
C LEU A 51 0.11 -8.85 -12.02
N GLY A 52 0.14 -10.16 -11.70
CA GLY A 52 1.29 -11.01 -11.96
C GLY A 52 2.46 -10.84 -11.00
N GLY A 53 2.21 -10.39 -9.79
CA GLY A 53 3.25 -10.19 -8.80
C GLY A 53 3.72 -8.74 -8.71
N LEU A 54 4.61 -8.49 -7.74
CA LEU A 54 5.06 -7.14 -7.43
C LEU A 54 6.45 -7.23 -6.77
N GLU A 55 7.37 -6.40 -7.21
CA GLU A 55 8.70 -6.35 -6.62
C GLU A 55 8.78 -5.34 -5.48
N VAL A 56 9.75 -5.52 -4.58
CA VAL A 56 9.98 -4.59 -3.48
C VAL A 56 10.23 -3.19 -4.04
N GLY A 57 9.50 -2.19 -3.55
CA GLY A 57 9.59 -0.81 -4.00
C GLY A 57 8.68 -0.46 -5.17
N GLN A 58 8.16 -1.45 -5.88
CA GLN A 58 7.26 -1.25 -7.02
C GLN A 58 5.84 -0.94 -6.54
N VAL A 59 5.05 -0.27 -7.36
CA VAL A 59 3.65 0.03 -7.09
C VAL A 59 2.80 -0.40 -8.28
N LYS A 60 1.70 -1.08 -8.03
CA LYS A 60 0.69 -1.41 -9.03
C LYS A 60 -0.70 -1.08 -8.49
N MET A 61 -1.60 -0.69 -9.37
CA MET A 61 -2.91 -0.18 -9.00
C MET A 61 -4.03 -1.17 -9.35
N THR A 62 -5.04 -1.24 -8.49
CA THR A 62 -6.32 -1.91 -8.78
C THR A 62 -7.46 -0.96 -8.44
N PRO A 63 -8.69 -1.26 -8.93
CA PRO A 63 -9.88 -0.64 -8.38
C PRO A 63 -10.04 -0.96 -6.89
N ALA A 64 -10.84 -0.18 -6.19
CA ALA A 64 -11.04 -0.33 -4.75
C ALA A 64 -12.29 -1.11 -4.36
N TYR A 65 -13.13 -1.44 -5.33
CA TYR A 65 -14.36 -2.21 -5.13
C TYR A 65 -15.25 -1.61 -4.02
N ASN A 66 -15.43 -2.33 -2.89
CA ASN A 66 -16.33 -1.87 -1.84
C ASN A 66 -15.72 -0.84 -0.89
N LEU A 67 -14.46 -0.49 -1.05
CA LEU A 67 -13.83 0.54 -0.23
C LEU A 67 -14.34 1.94 -0.59
N PRO A 68 -14.30 2.90 0.35
CA PRO A 68 -14.75 4.28 0.07
C PRO A 68 -13.78 5.11 -0.77
N CYS A 69 -12.63 4.58 -1.12
CA CYS A 69 -11.70 5.21 -2.06
C CYS A 69 -11.92 4.70 -3.49
N LYS A 70 -11.25 5.31 -4.46
CA LYS A 70 -11.42 4.95 -5.87
C LYS A 70 -10.41 3.92 -6.34
N HIS A 71 -9.18 3.97 -5.81
CA HIS A 71 -8.09 3.11 -6.24
C HIS A 71 -7.32 2.58 -5.04
N ILE A 72 -6.67 1.44 -5.24
CA ILE A 72 -5.71 0.91 -4.28
C ILE A 72 -4.35 0.84 -4.97
N PHE A 73 -3.34 1.43 -4.36
CA PHE A 73 -1.95 1.34 -4.79
C PHE A 73 -1.28 0.27 -3.93
N HIS A 74 -1.00 -0.88 -4.52
CA HIS A 74 -0.33 -1.98 -3.83
C HIS A 74 1.19 -1.79 -3.92
N THR A 75 1.89 -1.90 -2.82
CA THR A 75 3.34 -1.78 -2.78
C THR A 75 3.92 -2.79 -1.80
N VAL A 76 5.16 -3.18 -2.02
CA VAL A 76 5.87 -4.15 -1.17
C VAL A 76 7.01 -3.43 -0.49
N GLY A 77 6.93 -3.29 0.83
CA GLY A 77 8.02 -2.76 1.62
C GLY A 77 9.10 -3.81 1.87
N PRO A 78 10.32 -3.39 2.16
CA PRO A 78 11.40 -4.32 2.43
C PRO A 78 11.26 -4.96 3.82
N TRP A 79 11.81 -6.16 3.97
CA TRP A 79 12.10 -6.71 5.29
C TRP A 79 13.29 -5.97 5.86
N TRP A 80 13.17 -5.50 7.11
CA TRP A 80 14.27 -4.81 7.76
C TRP A 80 15.25 -5.82 8.34
N GLU A 81 16.48 -5.83 7.82
CA GLU A 81 17.53 -6.74 8.24
C GLU A 81 18.79 -5.97 8.64
N GLY A 82 18.62 -5.06 9.61
CA GLY A 82 19.71 -4.28 10.17
C GLY A 82 20.17 -3.08 9.36
N GLY A 83 19.46 -2.73 8.29
CA GLY A 83 19.77 -1.56 7.48
C GLY A 83 20.92 -1.75 6.49
N HIS A 84 21.33 -2.99 6.21
CA HIS A 84 22.50 -3.28 5.37
C HIS A 84 22.14 -3.71 3.94
N LYS A 85 20.85 -3.88 3.63
CA LYS A 85 20.38 -4.42 2.34
C LYS A 85 19.55 -3.43 1.56
N ASN A 86 19.88 -2.13 1.64
CA ASN A 86 19.15 -1.05 0.97
C ASN A 86 17.68 -0.93 1.39
N GLU A 87 17.34 -1.37 2.60
CA GLU A 87 15.96 -1.32 3.10
C GLU A 87 15.42 0.10 3.11
N LYS A 88 16.24 1.07 3.54
CA LYS A 88 15.84 2.48 3.58
C LYS A 88 15.51 3.00 2.18
N GLU A 89 16.36 2.72 1.21
CA GLU A 89 16.16 3.13 -0.18
C GLU A 89 14.93 2.48 -0.77
N LYS A 90 14.70 1.21 -0.50
CA LYS A 90 13.51 0.48 -0.97
C LYS A 90 12.24 1.02 -0.36
N LEU A 91 12.27 1.34 0.93
CA LEU A 91 11.13 1.97 1.59
C LEU A 91 10.82 3.34 0.98
N GLN A 92 11.85 4.13 0.71
CA GLN A 92 11.69 5.41 0.04
C GLN A 92 11.10 5.26 -1.36
N GLU A 93 11.49 4.20 -2.09
CA GLU A 93 10.90 3.90 -3.41
C GLU A 93 9.41 3.62 -3.31
N CYS A 94 8.95 2.90 -2.29
CA CYS A 94 7.53 2.65 -2.08
C CYS A 94 6.75 3.97 -1.99
N TYR A 95 7.20 4.90 -1.18
CA TYR A 95 6.54 6.19 -1.02
C TYR A 95 6.67 7.04 -2.27
N ARG A 96 7.86 7.12 -2.84
CA ARG A 96 8.11 7.91 -4.05
C ARG A 96 7.25 7.43 -5.21
N ASN A 97 7.24 6.12 -5.46
CA ASN A 97 6.49 5.56 -6.59
C ASN A 97 4.99 5.71 -6.39
N SER A 98 4.51 5.61 -5.15
CA SER A 98 3.09 5.86 -4.85
C SER A 98 2.71 7.32 -5.13
N LEU A 99 3.54 8.26 -4.71
CA LEU A 99 3.31 9.69 -4.96
C LEU A 99 3.40 10.01 -6.44
N LEU A 100 4.36 9.44 -7.17
CA LEU A 100 4.50 9.66 -8.61
C LEU A 100 3.30 9.12 -9.36
N LEU A 101 2.79 7.94 -8.98
CA LEU A 101 1.60 7.38 -9.61
C LEU A 101 0.38 8.27 -9.36
N ALA A 102 0.18 8.71 -8.12
CA ALA A 102 -0.91 9.62 -7.78
C ALA A 102 -0.84 10.91 -8.59
N GLU A 103 0.36 11.47 -8.72
CA GLU A 103 0.58 12.69 -9.51
C GLU A 103 0.28 12.46 -10.99
N SER A 104 0.74 11.34 -11.55
CA SER A 104 0.52 11.02 -12.96
C SER A 104 -0.98 10.86 -13.28
N LEU A 105 -1.77 10.40 -12.32
CA LEU A 105 -3.22 10.25 -12.45
C LEU A 105 -3.98 11.51 -12.03
N LYS A 106 -3.27 12.56 -11.63
CA LYS A 106 -3.85 13.83 -11.17
C LYS A 106 -4.81 13.65 -9.99
N LEU A 107 -4.50 12.72 -9.09
CA LEU A 107 -5.31 12.51 -7.90
C LEU A 107 -5.11 13.64 -6.91
N LYS A 108 -6.18 13.95 -6.16
CA LYS A 108 -6.16 15.05 -5.19
C LYS A 108 -5.86 14.58 -3.78
N SER A 109 -6.04 13.28 -3.50
CA SER A 109 -5.84 12.73 -2.17
C SER A 109 -5.29 11.31 -2.23
N LEU A 110 -4.35 11.03 -1.34
CA LEU A 110 -3.70 9.73 -1.22
C LEU A 110 -3.48 9.45 0.27
N ALA A 111 -4.00 8.33 0.76
CA ALA A 111 -3.80 7.93 2.15
C ALA A 111 -2.65 6.91 2.21
N LEU A 112 -1.66 7.22 3.03
CA LEU A 112 -0.44 6.43 3.17
C LEU A 112 -0.36 5.82 4.57
N PRO A 113 -0.19 4.51 4.70
CA PRO A 113 0.13 3.90 6.00
C PRO A 113 1.62 4.00 6.27
N LEU A 114 2.03 3.59 7.45
CA LEU A 114 3.44 3.38 7.75
C LEU A 114 3.87 2.02 7.18
N ILE A 115 4.50 2.04 6.01
CA ILE A 115 4.93 0.82 5.32
C ILE A 115 6.03 0.15 6.14
N SER A 116 5.93 -1.19 6.28
CA SER A 116 6.87 -2.02 7.06
C SER A 116 6.88 -1.71 8.56
N SER A 117 5.86 -1.01 9.07
CA SER A 117 5.76 -0.67 10.49
C SER A 117 5.61 -1.90 11.39
N GLU A 118 5.01 -2.96 10.90
CA GLU A 118 4.84 -4.20 11.65
C GLU A 118 6.18 -4.86 11.95
N ILE A 119 7.11 -4.77 11.02
CA ILE A 119 8.46 -5.28 11.20
C ILE A 119 9.22 -4.42 12.23
N GLY A 120 9.06 -3.11 12.13
CA GLY A 120 9.65 -2.19 13.10
C GLY A 120 9.15 -2.42 14.53
N ARG A 121 7.89 -2.80 14.69
CA ARG A 121 7.32 -3.10 16.00
C ARG A 121 7.97 -4.29 16.68
N ALA A 122 8.41 -5.28 15.92
CA ALA A 122 9.06 -6.45 16.47
C ALA A 122 10.39 -6.13 17.11
N HIS A 123 10.96 -4.98 16.85
CA HIS A 123 12.26 -4.53 17.35
C HIS A 123 12.15 -3.44 18.40
N VAL A 124 10.95 -3.04 18.73
CA VAL A 124 10.66 -2.07 19.78
C VAL A 124 10.28 -2.78 21.08
#